data_e693027a6ffbfffabb414d569fcab1c1
#
_entry.id   e693027a6ffbfffabb414d569fcab1c1
#
_cell.length_a   1.000
_cell.length_b   1.000
_cell.length_c   1.000
_cell.angle_alpha   90.00
_cell.angle_beta   90.00
_cell.angle_gamma   90.00
#
_symmetry.space_group_name_H-M   'P 1'
#
loop_
_entity.id
_entity.type
_entity.pdbx_description
1 polymer ?
#
loop_
_entity_poly.entity_id
_entity_poly.type
_entity_poly.pdbx_seq_one_letter_code
_entity_poly.pdbx_strand_id
1 'polypeptide(L)'
;MDPKQTNEIIERLELGEPLRKITRDKKLPTASTVYKYCRDNEELHKRIMNARQTGVWTLLDKIAEDMEIPKTPQETHFLREKYSHIRWLASKLASNVFGDKIKSEIKQDTTLTVTWGIPEQTIKTIDVSERVEEIQKNPGEPNILPG
;
A
#
# COMPACT_ATOMS: atom_id res chain seq x y z
N MET A 1 -18.92 -7.37 -15.47
CA MET A 1 -18.75 -8.67 -14.80
C MET A 1 -20.07 -9.05 -14.15
N ASP A 2 -20.47 -10.33 -14.22
CA ASP A 2 -21.71 -10.79 -13.59
C ASP A 2 -21.64 -10.58 -12.06
N PRO A 3 -22.71 -10.04 -11.41
CA PRO A 3 -22.76 -9.88 -9.97
C PRO A 3 -22.50 -11.15 -9.17
N LYS A 4 -23.00 -12.31 -9.65
CA LYS A 4 -22.78 -13.61 -9.03
C LYS A 4 -21.28 -14.00 -9.03
N GLN A 5 -20.63 -13.85 -10.19
CA GLN A 5 -19.18 -14.12 -10.30
C GLN A 5 -18.36 -13.15 -9.46
N THR A 6 -18.79 -11.90 -9.35
CA THR A 6 -18.13 -10.89 -8.52
C THR A 6 -18.18 -11.28 -7.05
N ASN A 7 -19.35 -11.65 -6.55
CA ASN A 7 -19.53 -12.05 -5.15
C ASN A 7 -18.74 -13.32 -4.83
N GLU A 8 -18.77 -14.33 -5.70
CA GLU A 8 -17.97 -15.55 -5.53
C GLU A 8 -16.46 -15.25 -5.43
N ILE A 9 -15.95 -14.36 -6.29
CA ILE A 9 -14.53 -13.95 -6.22
C ILE A 9 -14.23 -13.24 -4.89
N ILE A 10 -15.12 -12.36 -4.43
CA ILE A 10 -14.96 -11.61 -3.18
C ILE A 10 -14.94 -12.59 -1.99
N GLU A 11 -15.91 -13.47 -1.87
CA GLU A 11 -16.00 -14.47 -0.80
C GLU A 11 -14.73 -15.34 -0.72
N ARG A 12 -14.24 -15.80 -1.85
CA ARG A 12 -13.02 -16.62 -1.88
C ARG A 12 -11.75 -15.82 -1.55
N LEU A 13 -11.70 -14.53 -1.91
CA LEU A 13 -10.61 -13.65 -1.48
C LEU A 13 -10.64 -13.41 0.03
N GLU A 14 -11.82 -13.25 0.64
CA GLU A 14 -12.02 -13.13 2.09
C GLU A 14 -11.60 -14.38 2.85
N LEU A 15 -11.73 -15.56 2.23
CA LEU A 15 -11.19 -16.81 2.75
C LEU A 15 -9.66 -16.95 2.62
N GLY A 16 -9.00 -15.93 2.06
CA GLY A 16 -7.56 -15.89 1.88
C GLY A 16 -7.06 -16.65 0.64
N GLU A 17 -7.94 -17.02 -0.30
CA GLU A 17 -7.50 -17.63 -1.55
C GLU A 17 -6.85 -16.59 -2.48
N PRO A 18 -5.69 -16.89 -3.09
CA PRO A 18 -5.09 -15.97 -4.06
C PRO A 18 -5.91 -15.90 -5.35
N LEU A 19 -6.07 -14.69 -5.91
CA LEU A 19 -6.89 -14.45 -7.10
C LEU A 19 -6.54 -15.39 -8.26
N ARG A 20 -5.26 -15.69 -8.48
CA ARG A 20 -4.83 -16.64 -9.52
C ARG A 20 -5.36 -18.07 -9.32
N LYS A 21 -5.55 -18.49 -8.06
CA LYS A 21 -6.16 -19.81 -7.76
C LYS A 21 -7.66 -19.77 -8.05
N ILE A 22 -8.34 -18.70 -7.62
CA ILE A 22 -9.78 -18.49 -7.83
C ILE A 22 -10.10 -18.53 -9.34
N THR A 23 -9.34 -17.78 -10.14
CA THR A 23 -9.59 -17.63 -11.60
C THR A 23 -9.11 -18.81 -12.45
N ARG A 24 -8.65 -19.93 -11.84
CA ARG A 24 -8.49 -21.22 -12.52
C ARG A 24 -9.83 -21.91 -12.79
N ASP A 25 -10.86 -21.55 -12.06
CA ASP A 25 -12.21 -22.02 -12.31
C ASP A 25 -12.70 -21.42 -13.63
N LYS A 26 -13.04 -22.32 -14.58
CA LYS A 26 -13.52 -21.94 -15.92
C LYS A 26 -14.84 -21.18 -15.90
N LYS A 27 -15.61 -21.22 -14.81
CA LYS A 27 -16.84 -20.47 -14.63
C LYS A 27 -16.60 -19.00 -14.27
N LEU A 28 -15.39 -18.67 -13.82
CA LEU A 28 -15.00 -17.33 -13.41
C LEU A 28 -14.16 -16.63 -14.49
N PRO A 29 -14.19 -15.30 -14.54
CA PRO A 29 -13.33 -14.54 -15.43
C PRO A 29 -11.86 -14.71 -15.08
N THR A 30 -10.99 -14.58 -16.07
CA THR A 30 -9.53 -14.65 -15.85
C THR A 30 -9.05 -13.48 -14.97
N ALA A 31 -7.91 -13.67 -14.31
CA ALA A 31 -7.32 -12.62 -13.43
C ALA A 31 -7.11 -11.30 -14.19
N SER A 32 -6.66 -11.35 -15.46
CA SER A 32 -6.49 -10.16 -16.30
C SER A 32 -7.81 -9.44 -16.56
N THR A 33 -8.88 -10.21 -16.77
CA THR A 33 -10.24 -9.67 -16.94
C THR A 33 -10.71 -8.98 -15.67
N VAL A 34 -10.51 -9.59 -14.50
CA VAL A 34 -10.84 -8.99 -13.20
C VAL A 34 -10.09 -7.66 -13.02
N TYR A 35 -8.78 -7.62 -13.28
CA TYR A 35 -8.00 -6.39 -13.18
C TYR A 35 -8.45 -5.31 -14.18
N LYS A 36 -8.91 -5.69 -15.37
CA LYS A 36 -9.49 -4.73 -16.30
C LYS A 36 -10.75 -4.09 -15.72
N TYR A 37 -11.69 -4.90 -15.21
CA TYR A 37 -12.90 -4.38 -14.57
C TYR A 37 -12.61 -3.51 -13.35
N CYS A 38 -11.59 -3.81 -12.57
CA CYS A 38 -11.16 -2.97 -11.43
C CYS A 38 -10.66 -1.60 -11.88
N ARG A 39 -10.00 -1.50 -13.03
CA ARG A 39 -9.55 -0.21 -13.58
C ARG A 39 -10.72 0.65 -14.07
N ASP A 40 -11.75 -0.01 -14.61
CA ASP A 40 -12.90 0.66 -15.18
C ASP A 40 -13.99 0.96 -14.13
N ASN A 41 -13.89 0.38 -12.90
CA ASN A 41 -14.87 0.50 -11.84
C ASN A 41 -14.19 0.59 -10.47
N GLU A 42 -14.15 1.81 -9.92
CA GLU A 42 -13.52 2.11 -8.63
C GLU A 42 -14.20 1.40 -7.45
N GLU A 43 -15.52 1.26 -7.48
CA GLU A 43 -16.27 0.56 -6.42
C GLU A 43 -15.89 -0.91 -6.37
N LEU A 44 -15.82 -1.57 -7.51
CA LEU A 44 -15.36 -2.96 -7.59
C LEU A 44 -13.91 -3.08 -7.12
N HIS A 45 -13.05 -2.12 -7.48
CA HIS A 45 -11.67 -2.08 -7.00
C HIS A 45 -11.60 -2.03 -5.48
N LYS A 46 -12.35 -1.13 -4.84
CA LYS A 46 -12.41 -1.00 -3.38
C LYS A 46 -12.90 -2.30 -2.73
N ARG A 47 -13.97 -2.91 -3.26
CA ARG A 47 -14.50 -4.17 -2.75
C ARG A 47 -13.46 -5.31 -2.81
N ILE A 48 -12.75 -5.44 -3.91
CA ILE A 48 -11.69 -6.46 -4.07
C ILE A 48 -10.50 -6.19 -3.13
N MET A 49 -10.11 -4.93 -2.94
CA MET A 49 -9.03 -4.58 -2.01
C MET A 49 -9.44 -4.87 -0.56
N ASN A 50 -10.66 -4.54 -0.17
CA ASN A 50 -11.20 -4.87 1.16
C ASN A 50 -11.25 -6.38 1.39
N ALA A 51 -11.74 -7.14 0.41
CA ALA A 51 -11.77 -8.60 0.49
C ALA A 51 -10.38 -9.21 0.68
N ARG A 52 -9.36 -8.67 0.00
CA ARG A 52 -7.97 -9.09 0.20
C ARG A 52 -7.45 -8.76 1.61
N GLN A 53 -7.83 -7.62 2.17
CA GLN A 53 -7.47 -7.26 3.55
C GLN A 53 -8.12 -8.22 4.54
N THR A 54 -9.42 -8.49 4.38
CA THR A 54 -10.14 -9.50 5.18
C THR A 54 -9.47 -10.87 5.07
N GLY A 55 -9.10 -11.29 3.85
CA GLY A 55 -8.41 -12.55 3.61
C GLY A 55 -7.06 -12.67 4.33
N VAL A 56 -6.37 -11.56 4.58
CA VAL A 56 -5.13 -11.56 5.40
C VAL A 56 -5.44 -11.96 6.84
N TRP A 57 -6.52 -11.44 7.44
CA TRP A 57 -6.95 -11.83 8.78
C TRP A 57 -7.28 -13.33 8.84
N THR A 58 -8.05 -13.83 7.88
CA THR A 58 -8.36 -15.27 7.78
C THR A 58 -7.09 -16.13 7.68
N LEU A 59 -6.05 -15.65 6.97
CA LEU A 59 -4.78 -16.36 6.89
C LEU A 59 -4.00 -16.32 8.20
N LEU A 60 -4.06 -15.22 8.96
CA LEU A 60 -3.43 -15.10 10.28
C LEU A 60 -4.10 -16.02 11.31
N ASP A 61 -5.43 -16.11 11.29
CA ASP A 61 -6.18 -17.04 12.14
C ASP A 61 -5.78 -18.49 11.85
N LYS A 62 -5.68 -18.87 10.57
CA LYS A 62 -5.19 -20.19 10.18
C LYS A 62 -3.75 -20.48 10.63
N ILE A 63 -2.89 -19.47 10.68
CA ILE A 63 -1.54 -19.62 11.25
C ILE A 63 -1.64 -19.92 12.73
N ALA A 64 -2.49 -19.20 13.48
CA ALA A 64 -2.67 -19.40 14.91
C ALA A 64 -3.14 -20.84 15.19
N GLU A 65 -4.15 -21.33 14.46
CA GLU A 65 -4.61 -22.72 14.53
C GLU A 65 -3.51 -23.74 14.18
N ASP A 66 -2.78 -23.50 13.10
CA ASP A 66 -1.68 -24.38 12.66
C ASP A 66 -0.54 -24.48 13.71
N MET A 67 -0.34 -23.44 14.52
CA MET A 67 0.71 -23.43 15.57
C MET A 67 0.34 -24.29 16.79
N GLU A 68 -0.94 -24.58 17.01
CA GLU A 68 -1.39 -25.46 18.10
C GLU A 68 -1.12 -26.94 17.81
N ILE A 69 -0.89 -27.31 16.56
CA ILE A 69 -0.69 -28.69 16.14
C ILE A 69 0.81 -29.03 16.11
N PRO A 70 1.26 -30.08 16.83
CA PRO A 70 2.66 -30.53 16.76
C PRO A 70 3.08 -30.89 15.33
N LYS A 71 4.25 -30.42 14.93
CA LYS A 71 4.78 -30.59 13.55
C LYS A 71 6.13 -31.30 13.58
N THR A 72 6.43 -32.03 12.50
CA THR A 72 7.77 -32.59 12.26
C THR A 72 8.78 -31.47 12.00
N PRO A 73 10.10 -31.69 12.20
CA PRO A 73 11.11 -30.67 11.89
C PRO A 73 11.07 -30.17 10.44
N GLN A 74 10.79 -31.03 9.47
CA GLN A 74 10.68 -30.66 8.05
C GLN A 74 9.46 -29.76 7.80
N GLU A 75 8.31 -30.11 8.36
CA GLU A 75 7.11 -29.28 8.28
C GLU A 75 7.30 -27.92 8.95
N THR A 76 8.00 -27.89 10.09
CA THR A 76 8.29 -26.65 10.82
C THR A 76 9.10 -25.68 9.97
N HIS A 77 10.10 -26.15 9.21
CA HIS A 77 10.88 -25.29 8.34
C HIS A 77 10.02 -24.68 7.22
N PHE A 78 9.23 -25.51 6.53
CA PHE A 78 8.32 -25.04 5.48
C PHE A 78 7.28 -24.04 6.02
N LEU A 79 6.71 -24.32 7.19
CA LEU A 79 5.72 -23.45 7.81
C LEU A 79 6.33 -22.10 8.24
N ARG A 80 7.58 -22.08 8.72
CA ARG A 80 8.29 -20.85 9.05
C ARG A 80 8.37 -19.90 7.86
N GLU A 81 8.74 -20.42 6.68
CA GLU A 81 8.80 -19.62 5.45
C GLU A 81 7.41 -19.13 5.03
N LYS A 82 6.42 -20.03 5.06
CA LYS A 82 5.02 -19.68 4.76
C LYS A 82 4.51 -18.56 5.68
N TYR A 83 4.75 -18.67 6.98
CA TYR A 83 4.28 -17.68 7.96
C TYR A 83 5.05 -16.36 7.84
N SER A 84 6.34 -16.40 7.52
CA SER A 84 7.13 -15.21 7.23
C SER A 84 6.54 -14.45 6.03
N HIS A 85 6.19 -15.17 4.97
CA HIS A 85 5.54 -14.58 3.79
C HIS A 85 4.16 -13.98 4.13
N ILE A 86 3.32 -14.66 4.91
CA ILE A 86 2.00 -14.13 5.30
C ILE A 86 2.14 -12.90 6.18
N ARG A 87 3.08 -12.86 7.14
CA ARG A 87 3.37 -11.65 7.94
C ARG A 87 3.81 -10.49 7.06
N TRP A 88 4.65 -10.75 6.06
CA TRP A 88 5.05 -9.73 5.10
C TRP A 88 3.84 -9.22 4.30
N LEU A 89 2.96 -10.10 3.81
CA LEU A 89 1.73 -9.71 3.13
C LEU A 89 0.83 -8.87 4.04
N ALA A 90 0.67 -9.25 5.31
CA ALA A 90 -0.12 -8.51 6.28
C ALA A 90 0.41 -7.07 6.45
N SER A 91 1.72 -6.88 6.56
CA SER A 91 2.32 -5.55 6.67
C SER A 91 2.10 -4.68 5.43
N LYS A 92 1.90 -5.27 4.24
CA LYS A 92 1.67 -4.54 2.98
C LYS A 92 0.20 -4.29 2.68
N LEU A 93 -0.66 -5.30 2.87
CA LEU A 93 -2.08 -5.20 2.52
C LEU A 93 -2.93 -4.59 3.63
N ALA A 94 -2.53 -4.79 4.89
CA ALA A 94 -3.19 -4.22 6.05
C ALA A 94 -2.22 -3.35 6.87
N SER A 95 -1.49 -2.48 6.18
CA SER A 95 -0.48 -1.59 6.77
C SER A 95 -1.02 -0.68 7.87
N ASN A 96 -2.30 -0.37 7.84
CA ASN A 96 -2.96 0.41 8.88
C ASN A 96 -2.92 -0.25 10.26
N VAL A 97 -2.85 -1.60 10.29
CA VAL A 97 -2.87 -2.42 11.51
C VAL A 97 -1.50 -3.04 11.77
N PHE A 98 -0.86 -3.61 10.76
CA PHE A 98 0.37 -4.40 10.85
C PHE A 98 1.61 -3.68 10.29
N GLY A 99 1.45 -2.49 9.70
CA GLY A 99 2.57 -1.72 9.19
C GLY A 99 3.33 -1.01 10.30
N ASP A 100 4.64 -0.92 10.16
CA ASP A 100 5.46 -0.05 11.01
C ASP A 100 5.03 1.40 10.77
N LYS A 101 4.37 2.01 11.75
CA LYS A 101 3.99 3.42 11.71
C LYS A 101 5.24 4.27 11.95
N ILE A 102 6.04 4.47 10.93
CA ILE A 102 7.04 5.52 10.94
C ILE A 102 6.28 6.85 10.82
N LYS A 103 5.93 7.44 11.94
CA LYS A 103 5.54 8.85 11.99
C LYS A 103 6.83 9.66 11.82
N SER A 104 7.26 9.85 10.58
CA SER A 104 8.21 10.91 10.29
C SER A 104 7.43 12.23 10.29
N GLU A 105 7.28 12.85 11.45
CA GLU A 105 7.04 14.28 11.51
C GLU A 105 8.32 14.94 11.03
N ILE A 106 8.44 15.10 9.71
CA ILE A 106 9.47 15.97 9.15
C ILE A 106 8.96 17.39 9.42
N LYS A 107 9.25 17.94 10.60
CA LYS A 107 9.25 19.37 10.80
C LYS A 107 10.44 19.89 10.00
N GLN A 108 10.21 20.22 8.73
CA GLN A 108 11.17 20.96 7.93
C GLN A 108 11.19 22.41 8.39
N ASP A 109 11.79 22.67 9.56
CA ASP A 109 12.36 23.98 9.83
C ASP A 109 13.72 24.04 9.09
N THR A 110 13.63 24.18 7.76
CA THR A 110 14.84 24.37 6.94
C THR A 110 15.14 25.85 6.89
N THR A 111 15.68 26.38 7.97
CA THR A 111 16.34 27.69 7.93
C THR A 111 17.77 27.48 7.46
N LEU A 112 17.99 27.61 6.17
CA LEU A 112 19.32 27.54 5.58
C LEU A 112 19.96 28.94 5.68
N THR A 113 20.74 29.19 6.75
CA THR A 113 21.49 30.44 6.91
C THR A 113 22.86 30.25 6.22
N VAL A 114 23.00 30.73 4.99
CA VAL A 114 24.31 30.76 4.29
C VAL A 114 24.96 32.10 4.61
N THR A 115 25.93 32.12 5.51
CA THR A 115 26.80 33.26 5.78
C THR A 115 28.05 33.19 4.91
N TRP A 116 28.08 33.97 3.84
CA TRP A 116 29.33 34.23 3.11
C TRP A 116 30.05 35.36 3.87
N GLY A 117 31.29 35.16 4.24
CA GLY A 117 32.10 36.07 5.04
C GLY A 117 32.36 37.44 4.41
N ILE A 118 31.35 38.20 4.05
CA ILE A 118 31.38 39.62 3.66
C ILE A 118 30.57 40.39 4.65
N PRO A 119 31.11 41.41 5.34
CA PRO A 119 30.42 42.19 6.35
C PRO A 119 29.28 43.02 5.75
N GLU A 120 28.16 42.97 6.40
CA GLU A 120 27.04 43.90 6.32
C GLU A 120 26.46 44.22 4.95
N GLN A 121 25.69 43.31 4.35
CA GLN A 121 24.56 43.70 3.51
C GLN A 121 23.37 42.78 3.82
N THR A 122 22.22 43.45 3.94
CA THR A 122 20.91 42.96 4.36
C THR A 122 20.57 41.59 3.82
N ILE A 123 20.50 40.57 4.68
CA ILE A 123 20.05 39.24 4.35
C ILE A 123 18.52 39.33 4.14
N LYS A 124 18.07 39.19 2.90
CA LYS A 124 16.66 38.91 2.63
C LYS A 124 16.40 37.46 2.92
N THR A 125 15.70 37.16 4.00
CA THR A 125 15.18 35.85 4.29
C THR A 125 14.11 35.52 3.24
N ILE A 126 14.39 34.57 2.37
CA ILE A 126 13.39 34.04 1.43
C ILE A 126 12.64 32.95 2.20
N ASP A 127 11.39 33.20 2.52
CA ASP A 127 10.52 32.20 3.10
C ASP A 127 10.13 31.19 2.02
N VAL A 128 10.68 29.98 2.13
CA VAL A 128 10.47 28.90 1.16
C VAL A 128 9.05 28.37 1.23
N SER A 129 8.33 28.59 2.33
CA SER A 129 6.94 28.17 2.50
C SER A 129 5.98 28.91 1.55
N GLU A 130 6.16 30.22 1.34
CA GLU A 130 5.36 30.98 0.37
C GLU A 130 5.55 30.47 -1.07
N ARG A 131 6.76 30.05 -1.42
CA ARG A 131 7.08 29.54 -2.77
C ARG A 131 6.50 28.16 -3.05
N VAL A 132 6.34 27.33 -2.03
CA VAL A 132 5.70 26.01 -2.13
C VAL A 132 4.19 26.15 -2.35
N GLU A 133 3.55 27.13 -1.70
CA GLU A 133 2.13 27.42 -1.91
C GLU A 133 1.85 28.01 -3.30
N GLU A 134 2.75 28.83 -3.83
CA GLU A 134 2.64 29.37 -5.20
C GLU A 134 2.78 28.28 -6.27
N ILE A 135 3.70 27.33 -6.09
CA ILE A 135 3.86 26.19 -6.99
C ILE A 135 2.65 25.24 -6.95
N GLN A 136 2.01 25.11 -5.79
CA GLN A 136 0.80 24.28 -5.65
C GLN A 136 -0.45 24.97 -6.24
N LYS A 137 -0.49 26.30 -6.31
CA LYS A 137 -1.59 27.07 -6.92
C LYS A 137 -1.51 27.15 -8.45
N ASN A 138 -0.31 27.11 -9.03
CA ASN A 138 -0.09 27.24 -10.48
C ASN A 138 0.90 26.19 -11.02
N PRO A 139 0.49 24.93 -11.20
CA PRO A 139 1.41 23.86 -11.65
C PRO A 139 1.77 23.89 -13.14
N GLY A 140 1.58 25.01 -13.84
CA GLY A 140 1.73 25.06 -15.30
C GLY A 140 2.57 26.20 -15.88
N GLU A 141 3.13 27.12 -15.09
CA GLU A 141 3.95 28.19 -15.64
C GLU A 141 5.46 27.88 -15.55
N PRO A 142 6.21 27.96 -16.66
CA PRO A 142 7.66 27.79 -16.63
C PRO A 142 8.30 28.97 -15.91
N ASN A 143 9.10 28.66 -14.89
CA ASN A 143 9.85 29.65 -14.10
C ASN A 143 11.01 30.23 -14.95
N ILE A 144 10.77 31.36 -15.61
CA ILE A 144 11.81 32.11 -16.33
C ILE A 144 12.51 33.00 -15.31
N LEU A 145 13.75 32.65 -14.96
CA LEU A 145 14.64 33.48 -14.16
C LEU A 145 15.00 34.75 -14.95
N PRO A 146 14.84 35.95 -14.39
CA PRO A 146 15.35 37.17 -15.04
C PRO A 146 16.88 37.17 -15.01
N GLY A 147 17.48 37.44 -16.16
CA GLY A 147 18.93 37.57 -16.37
C GLY A 147 19.57 38.77 -15.68
#